data_4cd50d9225ce7a60c1354d534df12aa0
#
_entry.id   4cd50d9225ce7a60c1354d534df12aa0
#
_cell.length_a   1.000
_cell.length_b   1.000
_cell.length_c   1.000
_cell.angle_alpha   90.00
_cell.angle_beta   90.00
_cell.angle_gamma   90.00
#
_symmetry.space_group_name_H-M   'P 1'
#
loop_
_entity.id
_entity.type
_entity.pdbx_description
1 polymer ?
#
loop_
_entity_poly.entity_id
_entity_poly.type
_entity_poly.pdbx_seq_one_letter_code
_entity_poly.pdbx_strand_id
1 'polypeptide(L)'
;MKKLIIIEDDTDAREMAVFTFENNGYEVIKSDKNISVEEVIELKPHIIVIGHQLSGTAGNDVCLKLKANEHTRHIPIILYSPTLSMDKIEQNSCADGFVAKPLELEDFVYLVHRIALS
;
A
#
# COMPACT_ATOMS: atom_id res chain seq x y z
N MET A 1 15.14 10.81 -0.54
CA MET A 1 14.61 9.45 -0.68
C MET A 1 13.12 9.45 -0.33
N LYS A 2 12.29 8.88 -1.20
CA LYS A 2 10.86 8.83 -0.91
C LYS A 2 10.55 7.76 0.11
N LYS A 3 9.59 8.04 0.95
CA LYS A 3 9.21 7.16 2.05
C LYS A 3 7.94 6.38 1.68
N LEU A 4 7.99 5.08 1.85
CA LEU A 4 6.89 4.17 1.53
C LEU A 4 6.55 3.34 2.75
N ILE A 5 5.26 3.27 3.09
CA ILE A 5 4.79 2.36 4.14
C ILE A 5 4.18 1.15 3.47
N ILE A 6 4.61 -0.04 3.88
CA ILE A 6 3.99 -1.29 3.42
C ILE A 6 3.22 -1.90 4.58
N ILE A 7 1.92 -2.12 4.36
CA ILE A 7 1.03 -2.71 5.35
C ILE A 7 0.65 -4.10 4.84
N GLU A 8 1.25 -5.12 5.43
CA GLU A 8 1.08 -6.50 4.97
C GLU A 8 1.30 -7.47 6.11
N ASP A 9 0.36 -8.39 6.31
CA ASP A 9 0.45 -9.38 7.39
C ASP A 9 1.30 -10.60 7.02
N ASP A 10 1.38 -10.95 5.74
CA ASP A 10 2.18 -12.10 5.31
C ASP A 10 3.66 -11.73 5.34
N THR A 11 4.42 -12.42 6.17
CA THR A 11 5.83 -12.10 6.39
C THR A 11 6.66 -12.20 5.10
N ASP A 12 6.46 -13.28 4.33
CA ASP A 12 7.23 -13.47 3.10
C ASP A 12 6.91 -12.42 2.05
N ALA A 13 5.61 -12.12 1.87
CA ALA A 13 5.19 -11.09 0.92
C ALA A 13 5.71 -9.72 1.35
N ARG A 14 5.64 -9.41 2.64
CA ARG A 14 6.12 -8.14 3.16
C ARG A 14 7.62 -7.99 2.95
N GLU A 15 8.39 -9.01 3.29
CA GLU A 15 9.85 -8.95 3.15
C GLU A 15 10.28 -8.82 1.69
N MET A 16 9.59 -9.50 0.78
CA MET A 16 9.87 -9.38 -0.64
C MET A 16 9.60 -7.96 -1.13
N ALA A 17 8.47 -7.38 -0.72
CA ALA A 17 8.13 -6.02 -1.10
C ALA A 17 9.15 -5.01 -0.53
N VAL A 18 9.53 -5.17 0.73
CA VAL A 18 10.53 -4.30 1.37
C VAL A 18 11.83 -4.34 0.59
N PHE A 19 12.33 -5.54 0.30
CA PHE A 19 13.56 -5.71 -0.46
C PHE A 19 13.47 -5.03 -1.82
N THR A 20 12.36 -5.26 -2.53
CA THR A 20 12.17 -4.71 -3.86
C THR A 20 12.17 -3.18 -3.86
N PHE A 21 11.41 -2.57 -2.96
CA PHE A 21 11.31 -1.12 -2.94
C PHE A 21 12.55 -0.45 -2.39
N GLU A 22 13.22 -1.06 -1.41
CA GLU A 22 14.49 -0.51 -0.94
C GLU A 22 15.53 -0.49 -2.04
N ASN A 23 15.57 -1.52 -2.88
CA ASN A 23 16.49 -1.57 -4.01
C ASN A 23 16.15 -0.57 -5.10
N ASN A 24 14.96 0.02 -5.04
CA ASN A 24 14.52 1.02 -6.02
C ASN A 24 14.46 2.43 -5.44
N GLY A 25 15.15 2.66 -4.35
CA GLY A 25 15.37 4.01 -3.83
C GLY A 25 14.33 4.50 -2.84
N TYR A 26 13.56 3.60 -2.24
CA TYR A 26 12.59 4.00 -1.21
C TYR A 26 13.12 3.71 0.19
N GLU A 27 12.77 4.59 1.11
CA GLU A 27 12.89 4.28 2.53
C GLU A 27 11.59 3.56 2.90
N VAL A 28 11.67 2.28 3.25
CA VAL A 28 10.49 1.45 3.47
C VAL A 28 10.24 1.25 4.95
N ILE A 29 9.01 1.53 5.38
CA ILE A 29 8.57 1.31 6.74
C ILE A 29 7.58 0.15 6.73
N LYS A 30 7.88 -0.90 7.46
CA LYS A 30 7.01 -2.08 7.57
C LYS A 30 5.95 -1.85 8.63
N SER A 31 4.73 -2.25 8.36
CA SER A 31 3.67 -2.19 9.34
C SER A 31 2.65 -3.28 9.10
N ASP A 32 1.72 -3.41 10.03
CA ASP A 32 0.60 -4.33 9.92
C ASP A 32 -0.72 -3.56 10.00
N LYS A 33 -1.83 -4.28 10.02
CA LYS A 33 -3.17 -3.69 10.02
C LYS A 33 -3.46 -2.80 11.23
N ASN A 34 -2.62 -2.87 12.25
CA ASN A 34 -2.84 -2.12 13.49
C ASN A 34 -2.22 -0.73 13.47
N ILE A 35 -1.60 -0.33 12.36
CA ILE A 35 -1.05 1.01 12.27
C ILE A 35 -2.17 2.04 12.45
N SER A 36 -1.91 3.07 13.26
CA SER A 36 -2.89 4.09 13.52
C SER A 36 -2.74 5.24 12.52
N VAL A 37 -3.83 6.01 12.37
CA VAL A 37 -3.79 7.22 11.54
C VAL A 37 -2.73 8.19 12.07
N GLU A 38 -2.63 8.30 13.39
CA GLU A 38 -1.65 9.18 14.02
C GLU A 38 -0.22 8.79 13.69
N GLU A 39 0.06 7.49 13.64
CA GLU A 39 1.39 7.02 13.25
C GLU A 39 1.70 7.40 11.80
N VAL A 40 0.73 7.28 10.91
CA VAL A 40 0.90 7.66 9.51
C VAL A 40 1.15 9.16 9.39
N ILE A 41 0.42 9.97 10.16
CA ILE A 41 0.63 11.42 10.16
C ILE A 41 2.06 11.77 10.57
N GLU A 42 2.58 11.10 11.60
CA GLU A 42 3.93 11.35 12.09
C GLU A 42 5.00 10.91 11.08
N LEU A 43 4.76 9.78 10.42
CA LEU A 43 5.73 9.22 9.47
C LEU A 43 5.80 10.00 8.16
N LYS A 44 4.72 10.66 7.78
CA LYS A 44 4.66 11.49 6.56
C LYS A 44 5.14 10.75 5.31
N PRO A 45 4.52 9.60 4.98
CA PRO A 45 4.96 8.84 3.82
C PRO A 45 4.56 9.53 2.52
N HIS A 46 5.28 9.21 1.46
CA HIS A 46 4.93 9.68 0.12
C HIS A 46 3.91 8.76 -0.54
N ILE A 47 3.86 7.49 -0.11
CA ILE A 47 2.93 6.51 -0.65
C ILE A 47 2.75 5.37 0.34
N ILE A 48 1.58 4.74 0.32
CA ILE A 48 1.25 3.60 1.17
C ILE A 48 0.82 2.44 0.29
N VAL A 49 1.41 1.27 0.51
CA VAL A 49 1.04 0.03 -0.18
C VAL A 49 0.37 -0.88 0.84
N ILE A 50 -0.85 -1.32 0.55
CA ILE A 50 -1.66 -2.11 1.47
C ILE A 50 -2.04 -3.44 0.84
N GLY A 51 -1.77 -4.54 1.54
CA GLY A 51 -2.29 -5.84 1.15
C GLY A 51 -3.81 -5.86 1.33
N HIS A 52 -4.55 -6.25 0.29
CA HIS A 52 -6.00 -6.20 0.33
C HIS A 52 -6.59 -7.19 1.36
N GLN A 53 -5.97 -8.34 1.51
CA GLN A 53 -6.45 -9.36 2.46
C GLN A 53 -5.54 -9.42 3.68
N LEU A 54 -5.76 -8.50 4.60
CA LEU A 54 -5.09 -8.53 5.88
C LEU A 54 -5.83 -9.47 6.82
N SER A 55 -5.10 -10.10 7.72
CA SER A 55 -5.66 -11.05 8.66
C SER A 55 -6.70 -10.35 9.56
N GLY A 56 -7.96 -10.78 9.45
CA GLY A 56 -9.03 -10.24 10.27
C GLY A 56 -9.52 -8.85 9.91
N THR A 57 -8.95 -8.22 8.88
CA THR A 57 -9.33 -6.88 8.44
C THR A 57 -9.04 -6.75 6.95
N ALA A 58 -10.00 -6.27 6.18
CA ALA A 58 -9.76 -6.03 4.77
C ALA A 58 -8.88 -4.79 4.59
N GLY A 59 -7.99 -4.85 3.60
CA GLY A 59 -7.13 -3.69 3.29
C GLY A 59 -7.93 -2.46 2.94
N ASN A 60 -9.11 -2.65 2.34
CA ASN A 60 -9.99 -1.53 2.01
C ASN A 60 -10.44 -0.77 3.25
N ASP A 61 -10.62 -1.45 4.39
CA ASP A 61 -11.01 -0.79 5.64
C ASP A 61 -9.91 0.16 6.12
N VAL A 62 -8.66 -0.26 5.99
CA VAL A 62 -7.52 0.59 6.34
C VAL A 62 -7.47 1.80 5.41
N CYS A 63 -7.67 1.56 4.12
CA CYS A 63 -7.71 2.63 3.13
C CYS A 63 -8.79 3.66 3.45
N LEU A 64 -10.00 3.19 3.76
CA LEU A 64 -11.11 4.08 4.08
C LEU A 64 -10.80 4.95 5.30
N LYS A 65 -10.19 4.35 6.32
CA LYS A 65 -9.82 5.09 7.53
C LYS A 65 -8.83 6.22 7.22
N LEU A 66 -7.84 5.93 6.39
CA LEU A 66 -6.84 6.93 6.02
C LEU A 66 -7.43 8.02 5.13
N LYS A 67 -8.31 7.65 4.20
CA LYS A 67 -8.93 8.61 3.30
C LYS A 67 -10.00 9.47 3.99
N ALA A 68 -10.51 9.02 5.13
CA ALA A 68 -11.47 9.80 5.91
C ALA A 68 -10.83 10.89 6.74
N ASN A 69 -9.51 10.85 6.94
CA ASN A 69 -8.80 11.84 7.76
C ASN A 69 -8.16 12.91 6.88
N GLU A 70 -8.40 14.18 7.22
CA GLU A 70 -7.91 15.30 6.40
C GLU A 70 -6.39 15.37 6.31
N HIS A 71 -5.68 14.80 7.28
CA HIS A 71 -4.21 14.84 7.30
C HIS A 71 -3.56 13.69 6.53
N THR A 72 -4.34 12.66 6.15
CA THR A 72 -3.80 11.51 5.43
C THR A 72 -4.48 11.25 4.10
N ARG A 73 -5.63 11.88 3.82
CA ARG A 73 -6.39 11.60 2.60
C ARG A 73 -5.65 11.96 1.30
N HIS A 74 -4.66 12.86 1.39
CA HIS A 74 -3.88 13.25 0.22
C HIS A 74 -2.78 12.25 -0.12
N ILE A 75 -2.47 11.31 0.78
CA ILE A 75 -1.39 10.35 0.56
C ILE A 75 -1.88 9.27 -0.41
N PRO A 76 -1.15 9.04 -1.53
CA PRO A 76 -1.53 7.99 -2.46
C PRO A 76 -1.49 6.62 -1.81
N ILE A 77 -2.50 5.79 -2.11
CA ILE A 77 -2.61 4.44 -1.57
C ILE A 77 -2.78 3.46 -2.71
N ILE A 78 -1.99 2.39 -2.70
CA ILE A 78 -2.11 1.30 -3.64
C ILE A 78 -2.54 0.06 -2.87
N LEU A 79 -3.64 -0.56 -3.31
CA LEU A 79 -4.07 -1.84 -2.81
C LEU A 79 -3.55 -2.93 -3.73
N TYR A 80 -3.08 -4.03 -3.15
CA TYR A 80 -2.70 -5.16 -3.96
C TYR A 80 -3.27 -6.45 -3.38
N SER A 81 -3.57 -7.40 -4.27
CA SER A 81 -4.09 -8.69 -3.85
C SER A 81 -3.59 -9.77 -4.81
N PRO A 82 -2.89 -10.77 -4.28
CA PRO A 82 -2.45 -11.88 -5.13
C PRO A 82 -3.56 -12.85 -5.46
N THR A 83 -4.74 -12.73 -4.86
CA THR A 83 -5.80 -13.72 -4.99
C THR A 83 -7.11 -13.19 -5.58
N LEU A 84 -7.31 -11.88 -5.63
CA LEU A 84 -8.55 -11.30 -6.13
C LEU A 84 -8.37 -10.72 -7.53
N SER A 85 -9.46 -10.66 -8.28
CA SER A 85 -9.45 -10.02 -9.59
C SER A 85 -9.47 -8.51 -9.41
N MET A 86 -8.95 -7.80 -10.40
CA MET A 86 -8.94 -6.34 -10.41
C MET A 86 -10.34 -5.77 -10.27
N ASP A 87 -11.32 -6.38 -10.95
CA ASP A 87 -12.70 -5.89 -10.92
C ASP A 87 -13.26 -5.83 -9.50
N LYS A 88 -12.99 -6.86 -8.69
CA LYS A 88 -13.49 -6.90 -7.34
C LYS A 88 -12.84 -5.85 -6.45
N ILE A 89 -11.56 -5.57 -6.68
CA ILE A 89 -10.84 -4.56 -5.93
C ILE A 89 -11.38 -3.18 -6.27
N GLU A 90 -11.52 -2.88 -7.56
CA GLU A 90 -11.96 -1.56 -8.01
C GLU A 90 -13.36 -1.19 -7.56
N GLN A 91 -14.28 -2.16 -7.52
CA GLN A 91 -15.66 -1.88 -7.18
C GLN A 91 -15.84 -1.35 -5.76
N ASN A 92 -14.94 -1.70 -4.86
CA ASN A 92 -15.13 -1.42 -3.44
C ASN A 92 -13.99 -0.63 -2.81
N SER A 93 -13.05 -0.12 -3.62
CA SER A 93 -11.86 0.50 -3.07
C SER A 93 -11.84 2.01 -3.21
N CYS A 94 -11.25 2.67 -2.23
CA CYS A 94 -10.97 4.10 -2.28
C CYS A 94 -9.52 4.39 -2.66
N ALA A 95 -8.75 3.35 -3.02
CA ALA A 95 -7.33 3.51 -3.31
C ALA A 95 -7.08 4.23 -4.63
N ASP A 96 -5.89 4.81 -4.74
CA ASP A 96 -5.48 5.54 -5.94
C ASP A 96 -4.95 4.60 -7.02
N GLY A 97 -4.58 3.37 -6.66
CA GLY A 97 -4.12 2.38 -7.61
C GLY A 97 -4.38 0.98 -7.10
N PHE A 98 -4.37 0.04 -8.02
CA PHE A 98 -4.67 -1.36 -7.74
C PHE A 98 -3.65 -2.26 -8.41
N VAL A 99 -3.25 -3.31 -7.71
CA VAL A 99 -2.39 -4.34 -8.25
C VAL A 99 -3.05 -5.68 -7.95
N ALA A 100 -3.35 -6.44 -8.99
CA ALA A 100 -3.88 -7.78 -8.85
C ALA A 100 -2.93 -8.74 -9.56
N LYS A 101 -2.84 -9.95 -9.07
CA LYS A 101 -1.96 -10.89 -9.72
C LYS A 101 -2.54 -11.35 -11.06
N PRO A 102 -1.74 -11.90 -11.99
CA PRO A 102 -0.30 -11.94 -11.87
C PRO A 102 0.33 -10.63 -12.34
N LEU A 103 1.22 -10.12 -11.52
CA LEU A 103 1.92 -8.89 -11.88
C LEU A 103 3.39 -9.07 -11.59
N GLU A 104 4.22 -8.71 -12.57
CA GLU A 104 5.66 -8.74 -12.40
C GLU A 104 6.08 -7.70 -11.38
N LEU A 105 7.13 -7.98 -10.60
CA LEU A 105 7.62 -7.03 -9.61
C LEU A 105 8.04 -5.70 -10.25
N GLU A 106 8.59 -5.76 -11.46
CA GLU A 106 8.99 -4.54 -12.17
C GLU A 106 7.79 -3.66 -12.49
N ASP A 107 6.67 -4.25 -12.88
CA ASP A 107 5.44 -3.51 -13.19
C ASP A 107 4.87 -2.90 -11.92
N PHE A 108 4.97 -3.60 -10.79
CA PHE A 108 4.53 -3.11 -9.50
C PHE A 108 5.34 -1.87 -9.10
N VAL A 109 6.67 -1.96 -9.20
CA VAL A 109 7.54 -0.84 -8.90
C VAL A 109 7.24 0.36 -9.81
N TYR A 110 7.02 0.10 -11.09
CA TYR A 110 6.70 1.16 -12.04
C TYR A 110 5.39 1.87 -11.66
N LEU A 111 4.37 1.11 -11.30
CA LEU A 111 3.10 1.70 -10.88
C LEU A 111 3.26 2.56 -9.63
N VAL A 112 4.02 2.07 -8.66
CA VAL A 112 4.28 2.82 -7.43
C VAL A 112 4.99 4.13 -7.75
N HIS A 113 6.02 4.08 -8.61
CA HIS A 113 6.74 5.29 -9.02
C HIS A 113 5.81 6.31 -9.68
N ARG A 114 4.96 5.86 -10.59
CA ARG A 114 4.04 6.77 -11.27
C ARG A 114 3.13 7.50 -10.29
N ILE A 115 2.57 6.77 -9.36
CA ILE A 115 1.61 7.33 -8.42
C ILE A 115 2.31 8.20 -7.38
N ALA A 116 3.48 7.78 -6.92
CA ALA A 116 4.23 8.54 -5.92
C ALA A 116 4.75 9.87 -6.45
N LEU A 117 4.94 9.98 -7.77
CA LEU A 117 5.43 11.20 -8.40
C LEU A 117 4.32 12.12 -8.91
N SER A 118 3.09 11.68 -8.79
CA SER A 118 1.95 12.48 -9.26
C SER A 118 1.69 13.71 -8.40
#